data_a28afbf1b24f211d479d5a78a9f84709
#
_entry.id   a28afbf1b24f211d479d5a78a9f84709
#
_cell.length_a   1.000
_cell.length_b   1.000
_cell.length_c   1.000
_cell.angle_alpha   90.00
_cell.angle_beta   90.00
_cell.angle_gamma   90.00
#
_symmetry.space_group_name_H-M   'P 1'
#
loop_
_entity.id
_entity.type
_entity.pdbx_description
1 polymer ?
#
loop_
_entity_poly.entity_id
_entity_poly.type
_entity_poly.pdbx_seq_one_letter_code
_entity_poly.pdbx_strand_id
1 'polypeptide(L)'
;MEKKHTDKKNYLSVRIKWCALLAAGLIGVVLAEMWLVRIREMRSLAAPTLFTALFLMLAAAVHRLVLVPYRETRKIYEQFVMGYVMEDLFKVRYPFSPESEQAVLRLNEIIDRSNLIAISKKQAEYLALQNQINPHFLYNTLEGIRSEALIAGLDSIAEMTEALATFFRYTISDLENLVTLEDELANIENYYYIQQFRFGSKLDLSIRYERDGDDDFSEMDFLQCKLPKLTLQPIVENSIYHGIERKIGKGHLVIRISASEERLYIRISDDGQGMTDAKLKELNEKLRRLGDETDDPEKDGEKKQTRGGIAVVNVNRRIKLLFGEEYGIHVYSKEEVGTDVVVELPLVREENRQGGWR
;
A
#
# COMPACT_ATOMS: atom_id res chain seq x y z
N MET A 1 3.26 13.33 -34.49
CA MET A 1 1.80 13.46 -34.61
C MET A 1 1.43 14.93 -34.60
N GLU A 2 1.18 15.50 -35.79
CA GLU A 2 0.79 16.90 -35.97
C GLU A 2 -0.55 17.17 -35.28
N LYS A 3 -0.55 18.09 -34.31
CA LYS A 3 -1.78 18.64 -33.75
C LYS A 3 -2.47 19.44 -34.87
N LYS A 4 -3.47 18.84 -35.55
CA LYS A 4 -4.44 19.59 -36.35
C LYS A 4 -5.12 20.60 -35.44
N HIS A 5 -4.72 21.88 -35.56
CA HIS A 5 -5.42 23.02 -35.00
C HIS A 5 -6.78 23.08 -35.70
N THR A 6 -7.77 22.34 -35.20
CA THR A 6 -9.15 22.45 -35.63
C THR A 6 -9.61 23.86 -35.24
N ASP A 7 -9.94 24.64 -36.23
CA ASP A 7 -10.38 26.03 -36.09
C ASP A 7 -11.54 26.06 -35.07
N LYS A 8 -11.35 26.77 -33.92
CA LYS A 8 -12.32 26.85 -32.83
C LYS A 8 -13.73 27.22 -33.28
N LYS A 9 -13.86 27.82 -34.48
CA LYS A 9 -15.14 28.22 -35.10
C LYS A 9 -16.00 27.04 -35.55
N ASN A 10 -15.44 25.83 -35.68
CA ASN A 10 -16.16 24.66 -36.22
C ASN A 10 -16.87 23.80 -35.17
N TYR A 11 -16.67 24.07 -33.88
CA TYR A 11 -17.37 23.31 -32.85
C TYR A 11 -18.85 23.63 -32.77
N LEU A 12 -19.69 22.61 -32.66
CA LEU A 12 -21.15 22.74 -32.56
C LEU A 12 -21.56 23.69 -31.41
N SER A 13 -20.84 23.65 -30.27
CA SER A 13 -21.05 24.52 -29.12
C SER A 13 -20.88 26.01 -29.45
N VAL A 14 -19.98 26.35 -30.37
CA VAL A 14 -19.76 27.73 -30.82
C VAL A 14 -20.88 28.15 -31.77
N ARG A 15 -21.26 27.25 -32.72
CA ARG A 15 -22.36 27.50 -33.64
C ARG A 15 -23.69 27.70 -32.94
N ILE A 16 -24.01 26.87 -31.93
CA ILE A 16 -25.22 26.99 -31.11
C ILE A 16 -25.25 28.38 -30.39
N LYS A 17 -24.12 28.83 -29.82
CA LYS A 17 -24.04 30.15 -29.16
C LYS A 17 -24.31 31.28 -30.13
N TRP A 18 -23.73 31.25 -31.33
CA TRP A 18 -23.95 32.26 -32.35
C TRP A 18 -25.40 32.27 -32.83
N CYS A 19 -25.99 31.11 -33.09
CA CYS A 19 -27.41 31.01 -33.46
C CYS A 19 -28.35 31.55 -32.38
N ALA A 20 -28.05 31.24 -31.08
CA ALA A 20 -28.82 31.73 -29.95
C ALA A 20 -28.72 33.26 -29.82
N LEU A 21 -27.52 33.83 -29.99
CA LEU A 21 -27.32 35.29 -29.98
C LEU A 21 -28.03 36.01 -31.13
N LEU A 22 -27.95 35.44 -32.34
CA LEU A 22 -28.65 35.99 -33.50
C LEU A 22 -30.19 35.94 -33.34
N ALA A 23 -30.71 34.82 -32.85
CA ALA A 23 -32.14 34.69 -32.55
C ALA A 23 -32.61 35.67 -31.48
N ALA A 24 -31.85 35.80 -30.40
CA ALA A 24 -32.16 36.77 -29.33
C ALA A 24 -32.11 38.22 -29.85
N GLY A 25 -31.13 38.55 -30.67
CA GLY A 25 -31.01 39.86 -31.32
C GLY A 25 -32.22 40.19 -32.22
N LEU A 26 -32.61 39.21 -33.08
CA LEU A 26 -33.76 39.38 -33.98
C LEU A 26 -35.08 39.55 -33.23
N ILE A 27 -35.30 38.77 -32.17
CA ILE A 27 -36.47 38.92 -31.30
C ILE A 27 -36.45 40.30 -30.59
N GLY A 28 -35.26 40.73 -30.14
CA GLY A 28 -35.09 42.06 -29.54
C GLY A 28 -35.49 43.22 -30.47
N VAL A 29 -35.10 43.13 -31.77
CA VAL A 29 -35.48 44.12 -32.79
C VAL A 29 -37.01 44.13 -33.02
N VAL A 30 -37.64 42.96 -33.15
CA VAL A 30 -39.09 42.84 -33.32
C VAL A 30 -39.84 43.43 -32.11
N LEU A 31 -39.38 43.14 -30.91
CA LEU A 31 -39.98 43.74 -29.69
C LEU A 31 -39.83 45.27 -29.67
N ALA A 32 -38.67 45.80 -30.05
CA ALA A 32 -38.42 47.24 -30.10
C ALA A 32 -39.34 47.93 -31.13
N GLU A 33 -39.47 47.35 -32.33
CA GLU A 33 -40.41 47.88 -33.33
C GLU A 33 -41.86 47.84 -32.84
N MET A 34 -42.28 46.77 -32.19
CA MET A 34 -43.62 46.65 -31.62
C MET A 34 -43.90 47.74 -30.56
N TRP A 35 -42.94 48.05 -29.73
CA TRP A 35 -43.04 49.17 -28.75
C TRP A 35 -43.10 50.48 -29.42
N LEU A 36 -42.23 50.77 -30.40
CA LEU A 36 -42.23 52.06 -31.14
C LEU A 36 -43.52 52.33 -31.86
N VAL A 37 -44.07 51.34 -32.60
CA VAL A 37 -45.35 51.47 -33.30
C VAL A 37 -46.49 51.75 -32.34
N ARG A 38 -46.58 51.04 -31.20
CA ARG A 38 -47.65 51.22 -30.21
C ARG A 38 -47.59 52.54 -29.49
N ILE A 39 -46.40 53.06 -29.17
CA ILE A 39 -46.21 54.40 -28.57
C ILE A 39 -46.61 55.45 -29.58
N ARG A 40 -46.21 55.32 -30.85
CA ARG A 40 -46.51 56.28 -31.92
C ARG A 40 -48.02 56.39 -32.20
N GLU A 41 -48.73 55.28 -32.13
CA GLU A 41 -50.16 55.20 -32.41
C GLU A 41 -51.07 55.55 -31.19
N MET A 42 -50.50 55.85 -30.01
CA MET A 42 -51.22 56.07 -28.74
C MET A 42 -52.18 54.93 -28.36
N ARG A 43 -51.85 53.69 -28.72
CA ARG A 43 -52.66 52.50 -28.42
C ARG A 43 -52.22 51.83 -27.11
N SER A 44 -53.06 50.91 -26.61
CA SER A 44 -52.81 50.20 -25.37
C SER A 44 -51.46 49.50 -25.42
N LEU A 45 -50.63 49.68 -24.39
CA LEU A 45 -49.32 49.08 -24.22
C LEU A 45 -49.37 47.62 -23.62
N ALA A 46 -50.55 47.09 -23.36
CA ALA A 46 -50.72 45.78 -22.72
C ALA A 46 -50.13 44.64 -23.52
N ALA A 47 -50.19 44.66 -24.85
CA ALA A 47 -49.64 43.64 -25.71
C ALA A 47 -48.09 43.65 -25.67
N PRO A 48 -47.37 44.77 -25.89
CA PRO A 48 -45.91 44.76 -25.84
C PRO A 48 -45.39 44.43 -24.43
N THR A 49 -46.05 44.82 -23.34
CA THR A 49 -45.64 44.42 -21.99
C THR A 49 -45.78 42.91 -21.75
N LEU A 50 -46.89 42.33 -22.22
CA LEU A 50 -47.08 40.87 -22.11
C LEU A 50 -46.02 40.10 -22.89
N PHE A 51 -45.71 40.49 -24.15
CA PHE A 51 -44.71 39.83 -24.98
C PHE A 51 -43.29 39.99 -24.42
N THR A 52 -42.93 41.15 -23.88
CA THR A 52 -41.63 41.34 -23.22
C THR A 52 -41.52 40.54 -21.95
N ALA A 53 -42.56 40.44 -21.14
CA ALA A 53 -42.58 39.61 -19.94
C ALA A 53 -42.40 38.10 -20.30
N LEU A 54 -43.13 37.63 -21.33
CA LEU A 54 -43.01 36.25 -21.81
C LEU A 54 -41.59 35.95 -22.36
N PHE A 55 -41.01 36.88 -23.10
CA PHE A 55 -39.63 36.75 -23.61
C PHE A 55 -38.61 36.66 -22.48
N LEU A 56 -38.73 37.54 -21.46
CA LEU A 56 -37.84 37.52 -20.30
C LEU A 56 -37.99 36.21 -19.51
N MET A 57 -39.22 35.69 -19.34
CA MET A 57 -39.49 34.43 -18.72
C MET A 57 -38.82 33.26 -19.50
N LEU A 58 -38.99 33.25 -20.84
CA LEU A 58 -38.36 32.24 -21.71
C LEU A 58 -36.83 32.31 -21.66
N ALA A 59 -36.26 33.52 -21.70
CA ALA A 59 -34.83 33.75 -21.59
C ALA A 59 -34.26 33.23 -20.25
N ALA A 60 -34.97 33.51 -19.16
CA ALA A 60 -34.62 33.01 -17.85
C ALA A 60 -34.71 31.47 -17.76
N ALA A 61 -35.75 30.88 -18.37
CA ALA A 61 -35.90 29.43 -18.44
C ALA A 61 -34.75 28.78 -19.25
N VAL A 62 -34.42 29.34 -20.42
CA VAL A 62 -33.28 28.83 -21.25
C VAL A 62 -31.96 29.00 -20.49
N HIS A 63 -31.77 30.11 -19.83
CA HIS A 63 -30.57 30.32 -18.99
C HIS A 63 -30.44 29.24 -17.92
N ARG A 64 -31.51 28.97 -17.17
CA ARG A 64 -31.49 28.05 -16.01
C ARG A 64 -31.50 26.58 -16.45
N LEU A 65 -32.28 26.22 -17.44
CA LEU A 65 -32.47 24.80 -17.85
C LEU A 65 -31.44 24.31 -18.89
N VAL A 66 -30.80 25.22 -19.62
CA VAL A 66 -29.88 24.85 -20.69
C VAL A 66 -28.46 25.39 -20.46
N LEU A 67 -28.31 26.70 -20.26
CA LEU A 67 -26.98 27.31 -20.23
C LEU A 67 -26.19 26.96 -18.97
N VAL A 68 -26.85 26.91 -17.81
CA VAL A 68 -26.19 26.55 -16.54
C VAL A 68 -25.75 25.10 -16.55
N PRO A 69 -26.62 24.09 -16.82
CA PRO A 69 -26.21 22.69 -16.92
C PRO A 69 -25.14 22.45 -17.98
N TYR A 70 -25.24 23.07 -19.13
CA TYR A 70 -24.23 22.97 -20.19
C TYR A 70 -22.85 23.45 -19.73
N ARG A 71 -22.80 24.59 -18.99
CA ARG A 71 -21.53 25.13 -18.47
C ARG A 71 -20.90 24.20 -17.41
N GLU A 72 -21.71 23.64 -16.53
CA GLU A 72 -21.25 22.67 -15.50
C GLU A 72 -20.66 21.43 -16.16
N THR A 73 -21.40 20.79 -17.03
CA THR A 73 -20.95 19.58 -17.73
C THR A 73 -19.70 19.85 -18.58
N ARG A 74 -19.66 20.96 -19.31
CA ARG A 74 -18.49 21.37 -20.09
C ARG A 74 -17.24 21.54 -19.23
N LYS A 75 -17.36 22.13 -18.01
CA LYS A 75 -16.25 22.32 -17.09
C LYS A 75 -15.64 20.98 -16.66
N ILE A 76 -16.47 19.96 -16.39
CA ILE A 76 -16.03 18.62 -16.02
C ILE A 76 -15.24 17.99 -17.17
N TYR A 77 -15.74 18.06 -18.42
CA TYR A 77 -15.02 17.55 -19.59
C TYR A 77 -13.69 18.31 -19.84
N GLU A 78 -13.66 19.64 -19.64
CA GLU A 78 -12.42 20.42 -19.75
C GLU A 78 -11.38 20.01 -18.69
N GLN A 79 -11.80 19.77 -17.45
CA GLN A 79 -10.94 19.28 -16.35
C GLN A 79 -10.40 17.87 -16.65
N PHE A 80 -11.23 16.98 -17.15
CA PHE A 80 -10.81 15.65 -17.57
C PHE A 80 -9.76 15.70 -18.68
N VAL A 81 -9.95 16.53 -19.73
CA VAL A 81 -8.97 16.69 -20.84
C VAL A 81 -7.64 17.26 -20.34
N MET A 82 -7.66 18.06 -19.26
CA MET A 82 -6.45 18.58 -18.62
C MET A 82 -5.79 17.58 -17.65
N GLY A 83 -6.41 16.42 -17.42
CA GLY A 83 -5.88 15.36 -16.54
C GLY A 83 -6.15 15.55 -15.05
N TYR A 84 -7.05 16.48 -14.68
CA TYR A 84 -7.20 16.85 -13.28
C TYR A 84 -8.10 15.95 -12.44
N VAL A 85 -9.13 15.33 -12.92
CA VAL A 85 -9.98 14.42 -12.10
C VAL A 85 -10.75 13.45 -12.99
N MET A 86 -10.51 12.14 -12.82
CA MET A 86 -11.32 11.11 -13.49
C MET A 86 -12.65 10.87 -12.79
N GLU A 87 -12.68 10.96 -11.47
CA GLU A 87 -13.86 10.60 -10.66
C GLU A 87 -15.09 11.46 -10.94
N ASP A 88 -14.90 12.76 -11.20
CA ASP A 88 -15.98 13.68 -11.50
C ASP A 88 -16.62 13.44 -12.86
N LEU A 89 -15.87 12.85 -13.81
CA LEU A 89 -16.42 12.49 -15.14
C LEU A 89 -17.53 11.44 -15.02
N PHE A 90 -17.43 10.53 -14.05
CA PHE A 90 -18.43 9.47 -13.83
C PHE A 90 -19.65 9.94 -13.03
N LYS A 91 -19.58 11.15 -12.43
CA LYS A 91 -20.65 11.76 -11.63
C LYS A 91 -21.35 12.93 -12.33
N VAL A 92 -21.27 12.99 -13.68
CA VAL A 92 -21.90 14.08 -14.46
C VAL A 92 -23.40 14.09 -14.24
N ARG A 93 -23.91 15.18 -13.66
CA ARG A 93 -25.33 15.34 -13.32
C ARG A 93 -26.20 15.56 -14.55
N TYR A 94 -25.66 16.17 -15.62
CA TYR A 94 -26.38 16.53 -16.83
C TYR A 94 -25.58 16.08 -18.05
N PRO A 95 -25.68 14.80 -18.48
CA PRO A 95 -25.00 14.32 -19.67
C PRO A 95 -25.51 15.03 -20.92
N PHE A 96 -24.67 15.20 -21.95
CA PHE A 96 -25.07 15.88 -23.19
C PHE A 96 -26.06 15.09 -24.01
N SER A 97 -26.00 13.77 -23.95
CA SER A 97 -26.91 12.84 -24.61
C SER A 97 -26.81 11.46 -23.95
N PRO A 98 -27.79 10.54 -24.18
CA PRO A 98 -27.71 9.16 -23.71
C PRO A 98 -26.47 8.44 -24.22
N GLU A 99 -26.00 8.74 -25.45
CA GLU A 99 -24.79 8.16 -26.01
C GLU A 99 -23.53 8.63 -25.29
N SER A 100 -23.50 9.91 -24.86
CA SER A 100 -22.37 10.45 -24.08
C SER A 100 -22.28 9.81 -22.71
N GLU A 101 -23.41 9.53 -22.06
CA GLU A 101 -23.48 8.81 -20.79
C GLU A 101 -23.00 7.37 -20.95
N GLN A 102 -23.48 6.66 -21.97
CA GLN A 102 -23.01 5.30 -22.28
C GLN A 102 -21.52 5.26 -22.60
N ALA A 103 -20.98 6.25 -23.31
CA ALA A 103 -19.55 6.32 -23.61
C ALA A 103 -18.71 6.47 -22.33
N VAL A 104 -19.15 7.28 -21.38
CA VAL A 104 -18.49 7.46 -20.07
C VAL A 104 -18.53 6.15 -19.26
N LEU A 105 -19.67 5.46 -19.20
CA LEU A 105 -19.80 4.17 -18.51
C LEU A 105 -18.89 3.11 -19.13
N ARG A 106 -18.83 3.03 -20.47
CA ARG A 106 -17.92 2.12 -21.18
C ARG A 106 -16.44 2.44 -20.88
N LEU A 107 -16.10 3.71 -20.80
CA LEU A 107 -14.74 4.15 -20.47
C LEU A 107 -14.35 3.69 -19.07
N ASN A 108 -15.26 3.80 -18.10
CA ASN A 108 -15.07 3.29 -16.75
C ASN A 108 -14.81 1.78 -16.73
N GLU A 109 -15.65 1.00 -17.43
CA GLU A 109 -15.45 -0.46 -17.56
C GLU A 109 -14.07 -0.81 -18.15
N ILE A 110 -13.60 -0.06 -19.15
CA ILE A 110 -12.30 -0.29 -19.79
C ILE A 110 -11.17 0.02 -18.80
N ILE A 111 -11.29 1.10 -18.04
CA ILE A 111 -10.28 1.50 -17.03
C ILE A 111 -10.22 0.45 -15.92
N ASP A 112 -11.36 0.05 -15.37
CA ASP A 112 -11.43 -0.96 -14.30
C ASP A 112 -10.84 -2.28 -14.78
N ARG A 113 -11.19 -2.71 -16.00
CA ARG A 113 -10.63 -3.91 -16.60
C ARG A 113 -9.12 -3.80 -16.83
N SER A 114 -8.62 -2.64 -17.25
CA SER A 114 -7.19 -2.39 -17.45
C SER A 114 -6.43 -2.46 -16.13
N ASN A 115 -6.99 -1.88 -15.05
CA ASN A 115 -6.41 -1.93 -13.73
C ASN A 115 -6.36 -3.38 -13.20
N LEU A 116 -7.43 -4.16 -13.36
CA LEU A 116 -7.45 -5.57 -12.99
C LEU A 116 -6.41 -6.39 -13.76
N ILE A 117 -6.23 -6.15 -15.06
CA ILE A 117 -5.20 -6.81 -15.88
C ILE A 117 -3.81 -6.41 -15.39
N ALA A 118 -3.57 -5.15 -15.08
CA ALA A 118 -2.27 -4.67 -14.59
C ALA A 118 -1.91 -5.30 -13.23
N ILE A 119 -2.89 -5.39 -12.31
CA ILE A 119 -2.72 -6.07 -11.01
C ILE A 119 -2.42 -7.56 -11.23
N SER A 120 -3.21 -8.25 -12.06
CA SER A 120 -3.00 -9.66 -12.38
C SER A 120 -1.65 -9.92 -13.04
N LYS A 121 -1.19 -9.03 -13.93
CA LYS A 121 0.13 -9.11 -14.55
C LYS A 121 1.26 -8.96 -13.51
N LYS A 122 1.17 -7.95 -12.63
CA LYS A 122 2.14 -7.78 -11.54
C LYS A 122 2.18 -8.98 -10.61
N GLN A 123 1.03 -9.57 -10.29
CA GLN A 123 0.94 -10.77 -9.49
C GLN A 123 1.57 -11.98 -10.19
N ALA A 124 1.33 -12.16 -11.49
CA ALA A 124 1.95 -13.21 -12.28
C ALA A 124 3.48 -13.02 -12.40
N GLU A 125 3.95 -11.80 -12.60
CA GLU A 125 5.38 -11.47 -12.60
C GLU A 125 6.02 -11.76 -11.24
N TYR A 126 5.36 -11.41 -10.15
CA TYR A 126 5.80 -11.73 -8.78
C TYR A 126 5.91 -13.25 -8.55
N LEU A 127 4.86 -14.01 -8.92
CA LEU A 127 4.86 -15.47 -8.83
C LEU A 127 5.94 -16.11 -9.71
N ALA A 128 6.17 -15.56 -10.92
CA ALA A 128 7.24 -16.03 -11.80
C ALA A 128 8.63 -15.77 -11.21
N LEU A 129 8.85 -14.62 -10.59
CA LEU A 129 10.10 -14.30 -9.88
C LEU A 129 10.30 -15.21 -8.64
N GLN A 130 9.24 -15.45 -7.88
CA GLN A 130 9.26 -16.34 -6.73
C GLN A 130 9.59 -17.81 -7.14
N ASN A 131 9.09 -18.25 -8.29
CA ASN A 131 9.32 -19.58 -8.85
C ASN A 131 10.68 -19.74 -9.57
N GLN A 132 11.50 -18.68 -9.71
CA GLN A 132 12.83 -18.78 -10.33
C GLN A 132 13.80 -19.67 -9.52
N ILE A 133 13.59 -19.79 -8.19
CA ILE A 133 14.24 -20.83 -7.40
C ILE A 133 13.24 -21.98 -7.32
N ASN A 134 13.55 -23.11 -7.97
CA ASN A 134 12.71 -24.30 -7.84
C ASN A 134 12.89 -24.88 -6.41
N PRO A 135 11.89 -24.72 -5.50
CA PRO A 135 12.05 -25.17 -4.11
C PRO A 135 12.29 -26.66 -4.02
N HIS A 136 11.64 -27.41 -4.89
CA HIS A 136 11.78 -28.87 -4.93
C HIS A 136 13.20 -29.31 -5.34
N PHE A 137 13.82 -28.62 -6.29
CA PHE A 137 15.21 -28.91 -6.67
C PHE A 137 16.17 -28.63 -5.50
N LEU A 138 15.96 -27.52 -4.79
CA LEU A 138 16.78 -27.13 -3.64
C LEU A 138 16.67 -28.20 -2.52
N TYR A 139 15.44 -28.61 -2.18
CA TYR A 139 15.24 -29.64 -1.13
C TYR A 139 15.84 -30.97 -1.50
N ASN A 140 15.65 -31.45 -2.74
CA ASN A 140 16.20 -32.70 -3.20
C ASN A 140 17.75 -32.70 -3.21
N THR A 141 18.33 -31.54 -3.55
CA THR A 141 19.78 -31.36 -3.53
C THR A 141 20.33 -31.43 -2.10
N LEU A 142 19.68 -30.73 -1.16
CA LEU A 142 20.06 -30.74 0.25
C LEU A 142 19.88 -32.15 0.86
N GLU A 143 18.79 -32.85 0.56
CA GLU A 143 18.57 -34.22 1.05
C GLU A 143 19.59 -35.21 0.47
N GLY A 144 20.02 -35.00 -0.79
CA GLY A 144 21.11 -35.76 -1.37
C GLY A 144 22.43 -35.57 -0.61
N ILE A 145 22.78 -34.29 -0.31
CA ILE A 145 23.99 -33.99 0.48
C ILE A 145 23.90 -34.58 1.88
N ARG A 146 22.73 -34.49 2.54
CA ARG A 146 22.49 -35.08 3.85
C ARG A 146 22.69 -36.57 3.85
N SER A 147 22.13 -37.27 2.86
CA SER A 147 22.26 -38.71 2.73
C SER A 147 23.71 -39.15 2.54
N GLU A 148 24.49 -38.49 1.69
CA GLU A 148 25.91 -38.73 1.49
C GLU A 148 26.72 -38.47 2.77
N ALA A 149 26.42 -37.40 3.50
CA ALA A 149 27.06 -37.06 4.77
C ALA A 149 26.83 -38.17 5.81
N LEU A 150 25.60 -38.72 5.93
CA LEU A 150 25.27 -39.82 6.83
C LEU A 150 26.02 -41.10 6.45
N ILE A 151 26.10 -41.44 5.15
CA ILE A 151 26.83 -42.58 4.66
C ILE A 151 28.34 -42.46 4.98
N ALA A 152 28.87 -41.24 4.89
CA ALA A 152 30.26 -40.94 5.21
C ALA A 152 30.56 -40.83 6.71
N GLY A 153 29.54 -40.92 7.60
CA GLY A 153 29.70 -40.77 9.05
C GLY A 153 29.99 -39.32 9.48
N LEU A 154 29.56 -38.34 8.67
CA LEU A 154 29.76 -36.89 8.92
C LEU A 154 28.49 -36.28 9.52
N ASP A 155 28.15 -36.70 10.75
CA ASP A 155 26.88 -36.34 11.42
C ASP A 155 26.66 -34.82 11.47
N SER A 156 27.70 -34.04 11.78
CA SER A 156 27.58 -32.57 11.84
C SER A 156 27.22 -31.92 10.50
N ILE A 157 27.66 -32.48 9.37
CA ILE A 157 27.28 -31.99 8.03
C ILE A 157 25.84 -32.39 7.71
N ALA A 158 25.42 -33.59 8.12
CA ALA A 158 24.07 -34.06 7.94
C ALA A 158 23.07 -33.21 8.71
N GLU A 159 23.35 -32.91 9.98
CA GLU A 159 22.53 -32.02 10.83
C GLU A 159 22.44 -30.58 10.28
N MET A 160 23.58 -30.03 9.85
CA MET A 160 23.61 -28.70 9.23
C MET A 160 22.76 -28.65 7.95
N THR A 161 22.86 -29.69 7.12
CA THR A 161 22.10 -29.76 5.86
C THR A 161 20.61 -29.90 6.12
N GLU A 162 20.21 -30.64 7.16
CA GLU A 162 18.82 -30.76 7.61
C GLU A 162 18.28 -29.42 8.11
N ALA A 163 19.03 -28.70 8.96
CA ALA A 163 18.67 -27.36 9.42
C ALA A 163 18.50 -26.38 8.25
N LEU A 164 19.41 -26.45 7.27
CA LEU A 164 19.35 -25.62 6.06
C LEU A 164 18.13 -25.94 5.19
N ALA A 165 17.81 -27.21 5.00
CA ALA A 165 16.63 -27.63 4.26
C ALA A 165 15.33 -27.18 4.94
N THR A 166 15.25 -27.29 6.27
CA THR A 166 14.10 -26.84 7.07
C THR A 166 13.94 -25.33 7.03
N PHE A 167 15.04 -24.60 7.17
CA PHE A 167 15.07 -23.13 7.06
C PHE A 167 14.58 -22.66 5.68
N PHE A 168 15.06 -23.24 4.59
CA PHE A 168 14.58 -22.86 3.25
C PHE A 168 13.12 -23.24 3.03
N ARG A 169 12.67 -24.39 3.52
CA ARG A 169 11.26 -24.81 3.42
C ARG A 169 10.34 -23.80 4.08
N TYR A 170 10.71 -23.32 5.26
CA TYR A 170 9.97 -22.29 5.96
C TYR A 170 10.01 -20.98 5.19
N THR A 171 11.18 -20.52 4.75
CA THR A 171 11.35 -19.20 4.12
C THR A 171 10.67 -19.09 2.75
N ILE A 172 10.65 -20.17 1.95
CA ILE A 172 10.13 -20.14 0.57
C ILE A 172 8.62 -20.42 0.51
N SER A 173 8.03 -21.06 1.53
CA SER A 173 6.58 -21.32 1.55
C SER A 173 5.77 -20.03 1.73
N ASP A 174 4.48 -20.07 1.37
CA ASP A 174 3.59 -18.90 1.29
C ASP A 174 3.67 -17.94 2.49
N LEU A 175 3.78 -16.64 2.20
CA LEU A 175 3.91 -15.55 3.18
C LEU A 175 2.56 -15.04 3.69
N GLU A 176 1.43 -15.46 3.10
CA GLU A 176 0.10 -14.90 3.37
C GLU A 176 -0.54 -15.40 4.67
N ASN A 177 0.08 -16.32 5.38
CA ASN A 177 -0.50 -16.95 6.56
C ASN A 177 0.09 -16.38 7.86
N LEU A 178 -0.77 -16.26 8.87
CA LEU A 178 -0.33 -16.15 10.26
C LEU A 178 0.18 -17.53 10.70
N VAL A 179 1.37 -17.54 11.28
CA VAL A 179 2.02 -18.73 11.85
C VAL A 179 2.06 -18.64 13.37
N THR A 180 2.37 -19.74 14.04
CA THR A 180 2.58 -19.71 15.48
C THR A 180 3.93 -19.08 15.83
N LEU A 181 4.04 -18.54 17.05
CA LEU A 181 5.33 -18.12 17.57
C LEU A 181 6.32 -19.29 17.64
N GLU A 182 5.83 -20.49 17.92
CA GLU A 182 6.62 -21.73 17.89
C GLU A 182 7.30 -21.92 16.52
N ASP A 183 6.54 -21.76 15.42
CA ASP A 183 7.08 -21.89 14.05
C ASP A 183 8.20 -20.87 13.75
N GLU A 184 8.00 -19.61 14.17
CA GLU A 184 9.02 -18.56 14.00
C GLU A 184 10.27 -18.81 14.84
N LEU A 185 10.10 -19.25 16.10
CA LEU A 185 11.23 -19.56 16.99
C LEU A 185 11.99 -20.80 16.48
N ALA A 186 11.31 -21.86 16.06
CA ALA A 186 11.94 -23.04 15.47
C ALA A 186 12.76 -22.68 14.22
N ASN A 187 12.24 -21.75 13.38
CA ASN A 187 12.99 -21.26 12.23
C ASN A 187 14.24 -20.45 12.62
N ILE A 188 14.15 -19.65 13.69
CA ILE A 188 15.29 -18.91 14.26
C ILE A 188 16.34 -19.88 14.82
N GLU A 189 15.94 -20.94 15.50
CA GLU A 189 16.86 -21.98 16.03
C GLU A 189 17.59 -22.69 14.90
N ASN A 190 16.90 -23.07 13.80
CA ASN A 190 17.55 -23.62 12.61
C ASN A 190 18.55 -22.63 12.00
N TYR A 191 18.17 -21.34 11.88
CA TYR A 191 19.08 -20.30 11.40
C TYR A 191 20.28 -20.13 12.32
N TYR A 192 20.08 -20.10 13.62
CA TYR A 192 21.14 -20.02 14.62
C TYR A 192 22.10 -21.20 14.52
N TYR A 193 21.58 -22.42 14.39
CA TYR A 193 22.39 -23.61 14.19
C TYR A 193 23.30 -23.51 12.95
N ILE A 194 22.76 -23.03 11.83
CA ILE A 194 23.52 -22.76 10.61
C ILE A 194 24.61 -21.71 10.85
N GLN A 195 24.31 -20.64 11.58
CA GLN A 195 25.28 -19.59 11.90
C GLN A 195 26.37 -20.07 12.89
N GLN A 196 26.07 -20.99 13.78
CA GLN A 196 27.07 -21.60 14.65
C GLN A 196 28.20 -22.32 13.86
N PHE A 197 27.89 -22.90 12.74
CA PHE A 197 28.92 -23.48 11.85
C PHE A 197 29.92 -22.41 11.36
N ARG A 198 29.42 -21.20 11.12
CA ARG A 198 30.23 -20.08 10.62
C ARG A 198 30.98 -19.36 11.75
N PHE A 199 30.33 -19.15 12.87
CA PHE A 199 30.84 -18.32 13.97
C PHE A 199 31.37 -19.13 15.15
N GLY A 200 31.13 -20.44 15.20
CA GLY A 200 31.52 -21.28 16.33
C GLY A 200 30.91 -20.81 17.64
N SER A 201 31.70 -20.88 18.70
CA SER A 201 31.28 -20.42 20.04
C SER A 201 31.21 -18.90 20.21
N LYS A 202 31.37 -18.13 19.11
CA LYS A 202 31.29 -16.68 19.13
C LYS A 202 29.85 -16.17 19.28
N LEU A 203 28.86 -16.94 18.80
CA LEU A 203 27.46 -16.60 18.84
C LEU A 203 26.73 -17.39 19.93
N ASP A 204 26.00 -16.70 20.80
CA ASP A 204 25.16 -17.29 21.83
C ASP A 204 23.73 -16.76 21.69
N LEU A 205 22.74 -17.67 21.66
CA LEU A 205 21.31 -17.36 21.60
C LEU A 205 20.62 -17.81 22.87
N SER A 206 19.81 -16.97 23.47
CA SER A 206 18.92 -17.37 24.55
C SER A 206 17.49 -16.85 24.32
N ILE A 207 16.51 -17.73 24.50
CA ILE A 207 15.08 -17.41 24.44
C ILE A 207 14.55 -17.45 25.87
N ARG A 208 13.82 -16.41 26.27
CA ARG A 208 13.30 -16.27 27.64
C ARG A 208 11.85 -15.83 27.58
N TYR A 209 11.02 -16.46 28.41
CA TYR A 209 9.62 -16.12 28.61
C TYR A 209 9.51 -15.34 29.92
N GLU A 210 9.06 -14.09 29.83
CA GLU A 210 8.88 -13.20 30.99
C GLU A 210 7.40 -13.17 31.36
N ARG A 211 7.11 -13.45 32.63
CA ARG A 211 5.76 -13.41 33.20
C ARG A 211 5.63 -12.17 34.04
N ASP A 212 4.64 -11.35 33.77
CA ASP A 212 4.28 -10.22 34.63
C ASP A 212 3.17 -10.67 35.60
N GLY A 213 3.55 -10.86 36.88
CA GLY A 213 2.61 -11.12 37.98
C GLY A 213 2.05 -12.53 38.10
N ASP A 214 0.85 -12.63 38.68
CA ASP A 214 0.11 -13.86 38.97
C ASP A 214 -0.65 -14.43 37.73
N ASP A 215 -0.31 -13.97 36.51
CA ASP A 215 -0.97 -14.41 35.30
C ASP A 215 -0.66 -15.89 35.01
N ASP A 216 -1.74 -16.65 34.79
CA ASP A 216 -1.75 -18.09 34.48
C ASP A 216 -1.24 -18.41 33.06
N PHE A 217 -0.42 -17.50 32.46
CA PHE A 217 0.12 -17.60 31.11
C PHE A 217 1.29 -18.59 31.10
N SER A 218 1.07 -19.77 30.55
CA SER A 218 2.13 -20.79 30.41
C SER A 218 3.01 -20.51 29.21
N GLU A 219 4.22 -21.12 29.18
CA GLU A 219 5.09 -21.08 28.01
C GLU A 219 4.39 -21.56 26.74
N MET A 220 3.53 -22.60 26.87
CA MET A 220 2.72 -23.11 25.76
C MET A 220 1.75 -22.07 25.20
N ASP A 221 1.21 -21.17 26.04
CA ASP A 221 0.31 -20.11 25.58
C ASP A 221 1.04 -19.10 24.69
N PHE A 222 2.29 -18.76 25.01
CA PHE A 222 3.12 -17.91 24.15
C PHE A 222 3.38 -18.57 22.81
N LEU A 223 3.74 -19.85 22.79
CA LEU A 223 4.07 -20.58 21.59
C LEU A 223 2.91 -20.67 20.59
N GLN A 224 1.67 -20.67 21.07
CA GLN A 224 0.47 -20.72 20.24
C GLN A 224 0.00 -19.34 19.74
N CYS A 225 0.62 -18.24 20.17
CA CYS A 225 0.30 -16.92 19.66
C CYS A 225 0.59 -16.83 18.15
N LYS A 226 -0.30 -16.19 17.41
CA LYS A 226 -0.19 -16.04 15.97
C LYS A 226 0.45 -14.70 15.59
N LEU A 227 1.38 -14.75 14.65
CA LEU A 227 2.04 -13.57 14.10
C LEU A 227 2.27 -13.75 12.59
N PRO A 228 2.53 -12.67 11.84
CA PRO A 228 2.83 -12.77 10.42
C PRO A 228 4.15 -13.52 10.21
N LYS A 229 4.16 -14.49 9.31
CA LYS A 229 5.34 -15.27 8.97
C LYS A 229 6.54 -14.40 8.61
N LEU A 230 7.76 -14.81 8.97
CA LEU A 230 9.00 -14.03 8.78
C LEU A 230 8.95 -12.64 9.45
N THR A 231 8.40 -12.57 10.66
CA THR A 231 8.41 -11.35 11.48
C THR A 231 9.70 -11.22 12.27
N LEU A 232 10.14 -12.29 12.92
CA LEU A 232 11.31 -12.28 13.80
C LEU A 232 12.62 -12.52 13.04
N GLN A 233 12.60 -13.37 12.05
CA GLN A 233 13.80 -13.76 11.31
C GLN A 233 14.60 -12.58 10.73
N PRO A 234 14.03 -11.58 10.02
CA PRO A 234 14.80 -10.47 9.48
C PRO A 234 15.46 -9.62 10.56
N ILE A 235 14.87 -9.58 11.76
CA ILE A 235 15.42 -8.84 12.91
C ILE A 235 16.63 -9.60 13.45
N VAL A 236 16.51 -10.92 13.66
CA VAL A 236 17.59 -11.79 14.09
C VAL A 236 18.76 -11.79 13.08
N GLU A 237 18.48 -11.87 11.79
CA GLU A 237 19.49 -11.75 10.74
C GLU A 237 20.25 -10.42 10.84
N ASN A 238 19.56 -9.30 11.03
CA ASN A 238 20.18 -8.00 11.20
C ASN A 238 21.05 -7.94 12.46
N SER A 239 20.58 -8.46 13.59
CA SER A 239 21.34 -8.52 14.84
C SER A 239 22.62 -9.34 14.69
N ILE A 240 22.58 -10.48 14.00
CA ILE A 240 23.76 -11.30 13.78
C ILE A 240 24.71 -10.62 12.78
N TYR A 241 24.22 -10.21 11.60
CA TYR A 241 25.06 -9.70 10.52
C TYR A 241 25.61 -8.30 10.78
N HIS A 242 24.79 -7.39 11.27
CA HIS A 242 25.17 -6.00 11.50
C HIS A 242 25.67 -5.71 12.93
N GLY A 243 25.18 -6.48 13.90
CA GLY A 243 25.56 -6.34 15.30
C GLY A 243 26.75 -7.22 15.66
N ILE A 244 26.53 -8.52 15.74
CA ILE A 244 27.45 -9.48 16.39
C ILE A 244 28.64 -9.84 15.48
N GLU A 245 28.47 -9.97 14.18
CA GLU A 245 29.56 -10.34 13.26
C GLU A 245 30.73 -9.36 13.33
N ARG A 246 30.44 -8.09 13.53
CA ARG A 246 31.41 -6.99 13.61
C ARG A 246 32.05 -6.80 14.98
N LYS A 247 31.51 -7.47 16.00
CA LYS A 247 32.00 -7.39 17.37
C LYS A 247 33.25 -8.26 17.55
N ILE A 248 34.22 -7.76 18.33
CA ILE A 248 35.37 -8.54 18.75
C ILE A 248 34.94 -9.33 20.01
N GLY A 249 35.08 -10.68 19.98
CA GLY A 249 34.71 -11.55 21.10
C GLY A 249 33.36 -12.22 20.91
N LYS A 250 32.77 -12.71 22.01
CA LYS A 250 31.46 -13.35 22.02
C LYS A 250 30.35 -12.31 21.88
N GLY A 251 29.34 -12.65 21.09
CA GLY A 251 28.12 -11.89 20.94
C GLY A 251 26.93 -12.66 21.48
N HIS A 252 26.04 -11.97 22.15
CA HIS A 252 24.86 -12.54 22.76
C HIS A 252 23.61 -11.98 22.07
N LEU A 253 22.71 -12.87 21.67
CA LEU A 253 21.40 -12.56 21.15
C LEU A 253 20.35 -13.09 22.13
N VAL A 254 19.52 -12.23 22.64
CA VAL A 254 18.49 -12.59 23.64
C VAL A 254 17.12 -12.24 23.09
N ILE A 255 16.25 -13.24 22.99
CA ILE A 255 14.84 -13.05 22.64
C ILE A 255 14.03 -13.16 23.92
N ARG A 256 13.35 -12.08 24.33
CA ARG A 256 12.43 -12.06 25.47
C ARG A 256 11.02 -11.92 24.98
N ILE A 257 10.15 -12.78 25.48
CA ILE A 257 8.75 -12.85 25.11
C ILE A 257 7.93 -12.58 26.35
N SER A 258 7.04 -11.58 26.27
CA SER A 258 6.10 -11.23 27.33
C SER A 258 4.74 -10.91 26.71
N ALA A 259 3.67 -11.01 27.48
CA ALA A 259 2.33 -10.63 27.06
C ALA A 259 1.63 -9.82 28.13
N SER A 260 0.74 -8.94 27.70
CA SER A 260 -0.32 -8.36 28.52
C SER A 260 -1.66 -8.98 28.12
N GLU A 261 -2.79 -8.55 28.72
CA GLU A 261 -4.13 -9.06 28.39
C GLU A 261 -4.46 -9.01 26.89
N GLU A 262 -3.97 -8.00 26.17
CA GLU A 262 -4.33 -7.74 24.77
C GLU A 262 -3.14 -7.77 23.81
N ARG A 263 -1.90 -7.75 24.32
CA ARG A 263 -0.71 -7.53 23.47
C ARG A 263 0.38 -8.55 23.76
N LEU A 264 1.04 -8.97 22.68
CA LEU A 264 2.25 -9.78 22.69
C LEU A 264 3.46 -8.87 22.41
N TYR A 265 4.46 -8.94 23.26
CA TYR A 265 5.72 -8.21 23.13
C TYR A 265 6.86 -9.20 22.92
N ILE A 266 7.62 -9.01 21.84
CA ILE A 266 8.80 -9.82 21.56
C ILE A 266 9.98 -8.86 21.44
N ARG A 267 10.89 -8.91 22.41
CA ARG A 267 12.10 -8.09 22.44
C ARG A 267 13.29 -8.92 21.99
N ILE A 268 13.97 -8.46 20.95
CA ILE A 268 15.19 -9.07 20.40
C ILE A 268 16.33 -8.11 20.72
N SER A 269 17.26 -8.55 21.56
CA SER A 269 18.40 -7.75 22.08
C SER A 269 19.69 -8.37 21.62
N ASP A 270 20.55 -7.59 20.99
CA ASP A 270 21.94 -7.97 20.70
C ASP A 270 22.91 -7.03 21.44
N ASP A 271 24.05 -7.56 21.82
CA ASP A 271 25.17 -6.82 22.39
C ASP A 271 26.23 -6.47 21.35
N GLY A 272 25.80 -6.29 20.09
CA GLY A 272 26.63 -5.98 18.95
C GLY A 272 27.17 -4.56 18.90
N GLN A 273 27.56 -4.13 17.69
CA GLN A 273 28.15 -2.79 17.47
C GLN A 273 27.15 -1.65 17.72
N GLY A 274 25.84 -1.92 17.65
CA GLY A 274 24.80 -0.90 17.73
C GLY A 274 24.80 0.07 16.56
N MET A 275 24.06 1.18 16.72
CA MET A 275 23.89 2.22 15.70
C MET A 275 24.22 3.60 16.28
N THR A 276 24.76 4.48 15.43
CA THR A 276 24.89 5.92 15.75
C THR A 276 23.51 6.56 15.87
N ASP A 277 23.41 7.64 16.67
CA ASP A 277 22.16 8.39 16.86
C ASP A 277 21.52 8.84 15.52
N ALA A 278 22.35 9.21 14.55
CA ALA A 278 21.88 9.64 13.22
C ALA A 278 21.18 8.49 12.47
N LYS A 279 21.76 7.29 12.47
CA LYS A 279 21.17 6.10 11.83
C LYS A 279 19.91 5.64 12.54
N LEU A 280 19.93 5.65 13.88
CA LEU A 280 18.77 5.27 14.69
C LEU A 280 17.60 6.23 14.43
N LYS A 281 17.88 7.54 14.37
CA LYS A 281 16.86 8.55 14.06
C LYS A 281 16.27 8.35 12.66
N GLU A 282 17.12 8.15 11.66
CA GLU A 282 16.68 7.87 10.28
C GLU A 282 15.79 6.61 10.21
N LEU A 283 16.20 5.51 10.87
CA LEU A 283 15.43 4.27 10.92
C LEU A 283 14.06 4.48 11.60
N ASN A 284 14.04 5.14 12.77
CA ASN A 284 12.81 5.39 13.51
C ASN A 284 11.88 6.37 12.76
N GLU A 285 12.40 7.31 11.99
CA GLU A 285 11.60 8.14 11.08
C GLU A 285 10.95 7.30 9.97
N LYS A 286 11.68 6.36 9.35
CA LYS A 286 11.14 5.43 8.37
C LYS A 286 10.07 4.51 8.96
N LEU A 287 10.24 4.04 10.19
CA LEU A 287 9.25 3.21 10.89
C LEU A 287 7.96 3.97 11.24
N ARG A 288 8.04 5.28 11.44
CA ARG A 288 6.87 6.15 11.71
C ARG A 288 6.12 6.55 10.44
N ARG A 289 6.82 6.76 9.33
CA ARG A 289 6.19 7.13 8.06
C ARG A 289 5.42 5.94 7.53
N LEU A 290 4.11 6.01 7.67
CA LEU A 290 3.18 5.10 7.00
C LEU A 290 2.49 5.84 5.88
N GLY A 291 2.46 5.21 4.71
CA GLY A 291 1.48 5.51 3.68
C GLY A 291 1.79 6.60 2.66
N ASP A 292 2.97 7.20 2.61
CA ASP A 292 3.36 7.93 1.40
C ASP A 292 3.72 6.90 0.31
N GLU A 293 2.75 6.61 -0.56
CA GLU A 293 2.86 5.75 -1.77
C GLU A 293 3.88 6.28 -2.80
N THR A 294 4.67 7.29 -2.46
CA THR A 294 5.60 7.98 -3.37
C THR A 294 7.07 7.63 -3.21
N ASP A 295 7.43 6.68 -2.33
CA ASP A 295 8.77 6.09 -2.36
C ASP A 295 8.84 5.03 -3.47
N ASP A 296 8.79 5.51 -4.72
CA ASP A 296 9.17 4.77 -5.92
C ASP A 296 10.68 4.47 -5.80
N PRO A 297 11.10 3.19 -5.68
CA PRO A 297 12.51 2.84 -5.52
C PRO A 297 13.39 3.29 -6.70
N GLU A 298 12.79 3.76 -7.80
CA GLU A 298 13.52 4.27 -8.98
C GLU A 298 13.90 5.76 -8.89
N LYS A 299 13.44 6.53 -7.88
CA LYS A 299 13.73 7.98 -7.79
C LYS A 299 14.95 8.34 -6.96
N ASP A 300 15.50 7.45 -6.15
CA ASP A 300 16.72 7.68 -5.39
C ASP A 300 17.94 7.06 -6.13
N GLY A 301 18.31 7.67 -7.24
CA GLY A 301 19.59 7.42 -7.88
C GLY A 301 20.74 7.68 -6.89
N GLU A 302 21.59 6.65 -6.68
CA GLU A 302 22.95 6.74 -6.13
C GLU A 302 23.16 6.93 -4.61
N LYS A 303 22.21 6.63 -3.73
CA LYS A 303 22.61 6.31 -2.35
C LYS A 303 22.61 4.80 -2.16
N LYS A 304 23.82 4.20 -1.93
CA LYS A 304 23.98 2.82 -1.47
C LYS A 304 23.09 2.60 -0.23
N GLN A 305 21.85 2.18 -0.43
CA GLN A 305 20.96 1.80 0.62
C GLN A 305 21.55 0.57 1.32
N THR A 306 21.89 0.70 2.57
CA THR A 306 22.31 -0.41 3.44
C THR A 306 21.14 -1.37 3.55
N ARG A 307 21.25 -2.57 2.96
CA ARG A 307 20.18 -3.59 2.86
C ARG A 307 19.50 -3.94 4.19
N GLY A 308 20.18 -3.73 5.32
CA GLY A 308 19.68 -4.13 6.65
C GLY A 308 18.46 -3.33 7.17
N GLY A 309 18.34 -2.04 6.86
CA GLY A 309 17.22 -1.23 7.36
C GLY A 309 15.90 -1.47 6.65
N ILE A 310 15.93 -1.92 5.40
CA ILE A 310 14.73 -2.12 4.56
C ILE A 310 13.89 -3.29 5.08
N ALA A 311 14.52 -4.36 5.54
CA ALA A 311 13.81 -5.57 6.00
C ALA A 311 12.95 -5.28 7.24
N VAL A 312 13.47 -4.56 8.24
CA VAL A 312 12.74 -4.19 9.47
C VAL A 312 11.58 -3.25 9.14
N VAL A 313 11.79 -2.28 8.24
CA VAL A 313 10.72 -1.37 7.77
C VAL A 313 9.59 -2.14 7.08
N ASN A 314 9.93 -3.13 6.23
CA ASN A 314 8.94 -3.97 5.57
C ASN A 314 8.12 -4.82 6.55
N VAL A 315 8.78 -5.39 7.57
CA VAL A 315 8.08 -6.12 8.65
C VAL A 315 7.14 -5.18 9.41
N ASN A 316 7.62 -4.00 9.80
CA ASN A 316 6.80 -3.00 10.49
C ASN A 316 5.57 -2.60 9.66
N ARG A 317 5.76 -2.31 8.37
CA ARG A 317 4.66 -1.98 7.45
C ARG A 317 3.62 -3.11 7.37
N ARG A 318 4.09 -4.36 7.29
CA ARG A 318 3.21 -5.53 7.24
C ARG A 318 2.41 -5.71 8.53
N ILE A 319 3.03 -5.54 9.71
CA ILE A 319 2.34 -5.59 11.01
C ILE A 319 1.22 -4.55 11.06
N LYS A 320 1.52 -3.30 10.71
CA LYS A 320 0.56 -2.21 10.74
C LYS A 320 -0.58 -2.39 9.74
N LEU A 321 -0.31 -2.90 8.54
CA LEU A 321 -1.34 -3.22 7.55
C LEU A 321 -2.29 -4.33 7.99
N LEU A 322 -1.80 -5.31 8.77
CA LEU A 322 -2.61 -6.44 9.21
C LEU A 322 -3.37 -6.16 10.51
N PHE A 323 -2.79 -5.38 11.41
CA PHE A 323 -3.30 -5.25 12.78
C PHE A 323 -3.65 -3.81 13.20
N GLY A 324 -3.23 -2.81 12.44
CA GLY A 324 -3.47 -1.40 12.76
C GLY A 324 -2.21 -0.64 13.16
N GLU A 325 -2.33 0.70 13.19
CA GLU A 325 -1.23 1.64 13.44
C GLU A 325 -0.67 1.57 14.88
N GLU A 326 -1.44 1.05 15.81
CA GLU A 326 -1.08 0.88 17.21
C GLU A 326 -0.11 -0.27 17.49
N TYR A 327 0.13 -1.11 16.47
CA TYR A 327 1.10 -2.21 16.50
C TYR A 327 2.30 -1.91 15.62
N GLY A 328 3.41 -2.62 15.82
CA GLY A 328 4.60 -2.42 14.98
C GLY A 328 5.91 -2.71 15.67
N ILE A 329 6.96 -2.04 15.20
CA ILE A 329 8.32 -2.25 15.65
C ILE A 329 8.90 -0.95 16.25
N HIS A 330 9.54 -1.08 17.39
CA HIS A 330 10.30 -0.02 18.06
C HIS A 330 11.77 -0.43 18.16
N VAL A 331 12.68 0.46 17.76
CA VAL A 331 14.12 0.19 17.78
C VAL A 331 14.82 1.17 18.71
N TYR A 332 15.61 0.59 19.60
CA TYR A 332 16.52 1.30 20.52
C TYR A 332 17.92 0.80 20.26
N SER A 333 18.87 1.67 20.12
CA SER A 333 20.26 1.26 19.88
C SER A 333 21.22 2.32 20.39
N LYS A 334 22.40 1.86 20.80
CA LYS A 334 23.50 2.72 21.17
C LYS A 334 24.80 2.14 20.63
N GLU A 335 25.61 2.98 20.00
CA GLU A 335 26.89 2.58 19.41
C GLU A 335 27.78 1.92 20.46
N GLU A 336 28.43 0.82 20.09
CA GLU A 336 29.29 -0.03 20.92
C GLU A 336 28.59 -0.72 22.11
N VAL A 337 27.28 -0.60 22.25
CA VAL A 337 26.51 -1.25 23.33
C VAL A 337 25.62 -2.36 22.77
N GLY A 338 24.92 -2.10 21.64
CA GLY A 338 24.04 -3.06 21.01
C GLY A 338 22.71 -2.47 20.54
N THR A 339 21.78 -3.34 20.18
CA THR A 339 20.45 -2.96 19.69
C THR A 339 19.37 -3.78 20.37
N ASP A 340 18.29 -3.10 20.75
CA ASP A 340 17.02 -3.66 21.20
C ASP A 340 15.93 -3.37 20.17
N VAL A 341 15.31 -4.40 19.67
CA VAL A 341 14.14 -4.32 18.77
C VAL A 341 12.94 -4.91 19.49
N VAL A 342 11.91 -4.11 19.68
CA VAL A 342 10.65 -4.53 20.31
C VAL A 342 9.58 -4.64 19.24
N VAL A 343 9.04 -5.83 19.07
CA VAL A 343 7.89 -6.12 18.20
C VAL A 343 6.65 -6.16 19.08
N GLU A 344 5.67 -5.34 18.75
CA GLU A 344 4.39 -5.25 19.45
C GLU A 344 3.26 -5.74 18.54
N LEU A 345 2.50 -6.73 18.97
CA LEU A 345 1.46 -7.42 18.23
C LEU A 345 0.19 -7.58 19.08
N PRO A 346 -1.00 -7.72 18.48
CA PRO A 346 -2.17 -8.15 19.24
C PRO A 346 -1.99 -9.60 19.71
N LEU A 347 -2.56 -9.91 20.87
CA LEU A 347 -2.58 -11.27 21.40
C LEU A 347 -3.63 -12.11 20.68
N VAL A 348 -3.27 -12.73 19.55
CA VAL A 348 -4.16 -13.56 18.72
C VAL A 348 -3.91 -15.04 19.03
N ARG A 349 -4.93 -15.73 19.56
CA ARG A 349 -4.94 -17.19 19.80
C ARG A 349 -5.94 -17.90 18.89
N GLU A 350 -5.78 -19.19 18.71
CA GLU A 350 -6.65 -19.98 17.82
C GLU A 350 -8.13 -19.99 18.24
N GLU A 351 -8.43 -19.86 19.53
CA GLU A 351 -9.78 -19.92 20.09
C GLU A 351 -10.68 -18.70 19.77
N ASN A 352 -10.11 -17.56 19.32
CA ASN A 352 -10.89 -16.33 19.09
C ASN A 352 -11.49 -16.19 17.66
N ARG A 353 -11.52 -17.24 16.85
CA ARG A 353 -12.13 -17.18 15.50
C ARG A 353 -13.67 -17.11 15.46
N GLN A 354 -14.38 -17.07 16.60
CA GLN A 354 -15.86 -16.92 16.62
C GLN A 354 -16.35 -15.46 16.68
N GLY A 355 -15.47 -14.48 16.84
CA GLY A 355 -15.82 -13.06 16.77
C GLY A 355 -15.38 -12.47 15.43
N GLY A 356 -16.33 -12.35 14.49
CA GLY A 356 -16.05 -11.79 13.16
C GLY A 356 -15.43 -10.38 13.22
N TRP A 357 -14.41 -10.17 12.44
CA TRP A 357 -13.83 -8.86 12.17
C TRP A 357 -14.91 -7.93 11.60
N ARG A 358 -15.21 -6.83 12.28
CA ARG A 358 -16.05 -5.72 11.77
C ARG A 358 -15.18 -4.65 11.19
#